data_6e393b51873576221cc821aa0f509cb7
#
_entry.id   6e393b51873576221cc821aa0f509cb7
#
_cell.length_a   1.000
_cell.length_b   1.000
_cell.length_c   1.000
_cell.angle_alpha   90.00
_cell.angle_beta   90.00
_cell.angle_gamma   90.00
#
_symmetry.space_group_name_H-M   'P 1'
#
loop_
_entity.id
_entity.type
_entity.pdbx_description
1 polymer ?
#
loop_
_entity_poly.entity_id
_entity_poly.type
_entity_poly.pdbx_seq_one_letter_code
_entity_poly.pdbx_strand_id
1 'polypeptide(L)'
;MKNRIFRFSVPVFFICVLAACGPAQPETQSATEVTETFAPNPPDGMELVWGDEFDVDGRPDPANWTYETGYVRNHEAQWYRPESAEVKDGCLVITAEHHEEPLQNPNPNPFARMFGGNDGPIEYTSACLITKGLRSFQYGRIEARIKAPLTEGCWPAFWSMGVSENWPSCGEVDIFEYYKETVLANHYWSSDKGQWTPEGHSVKIQLETFRKDDPDWADKFHVYAMDWDENRIAISVDGRVISDSSIAELKNARYRSVENPFHQPHYLLVNLALGGECGGDVTAIKFPVRMYVDYVRFYQKKK
;
A
#
# COMPACT_ATOMS: atom_id res chain seq x y z
N MET A 1 -93.35 14.19 -1.77
CA MET A 1 -92.76 13.00 -1.20
C MET A 1 -91.27 13.01 -1.47
N LYS A 2 -90.45 13.34 -0.47
CA LYS A 2 -88.99 13.47 -0.60
C LYS A 2 -88.32 12.49 0.35
N ASN A 3 -87.70 11.43 -0.20
CA ASN A 3 -86.91 10.49 0.56
C ASN A 3 -85.56 11.10 0.93
N ARG A 4 -85.26 11.17 2.23
CA ARG A 4 -83.96 11.50 2.76
C ARG A 4 -83.20 10.20 3.05
N ILE A 5 -82.08 10.01 2.40
CA ILE A 5 -81.09 8.95 2.68
C ILE A 5 -80.07 9.49 3.70
N PHE A 6 -80.04 8.85 4.87
CA PHE A 6 -79.00 9.10 5.91
C PHE A 6 -77.74 8.36 5.51
N ARG A 7 -76.63 9.08 5.33
CA ARG A 7 -75.27 8.48 5.23
C ARG A 7 -74.60 8.52 6.59
N PHE A 8 -74.26 7.35 7.10
CA PHE A 8 -73.39 7.21 8.27
C PHE A 8 -71.93 7.34 7.82
N SER A 9 -71.17 8.31 8.37
CA SER A 9 -69.73 8.43 8.24
C SER A 9 -69.09 7.70 9.43
N VAL A 10 -68.23 6.74 9.12
CA VAL A 10 -67.35 6.07 10.09
C VAL A 10 -66.03 6.85 10.09
N PRO A 11 -65.50 7.27 11.25
CA PRO A 11 -64.20 7.90 11.29
C PRO A 11 -63.10 6.80 11.25
N VAL A 12 -62.23 6.90 10.24
CA VAL A 12 -61.02 6.11 10.14
C VAL A 12 -59.94 6.77 11.03
N PHE A 13 -59.55 6.09 12.12
CA PHE A 13 -58.42 6.48 12.93
C PHE A 13 -57.14 6.10 12.20
N PHE A 14 -56.36 7.11 11.76
CA PHE A 14 -54.98 6.93 11.34
C PHE A 14 -54.08 6.80 12.59
N ILE A 15 -53.54 5.63 12.83
CA ILE A 15 -52.49 5.40 13.80
C ILE A 15 -51.17 5.78 13.13
N CYS A 16 -50.61 6.94 13.47
CA CYS A 16 -49.23 7.30 13.11
C CYS A 16 -48.26 6.44 13.95
N VAL A 17 -47.65 5.46 13.34
CA VAL A 17 -46.48 4.77 13.91
C VAL A 17 -45.31 5.70 13.72
N LEU A 18 -44.87 6.34 14.79
CA LEU A 18 -43.58 7.04 14.85
C LEU A 18 -42.47 6.00 14.87
N ALA A 19 -41.84 5.77 13.71
CA ALA A 19 -40.58 5.05 13.64
C ALA A 19 -39.50 5.96 14.26
N ALA A 20 -39.03 5.57 15.46
CA ALA A 20 -37.86 6.19 16.08
C ALA A 20 -36.63 5.84 15.24
N CYS A 21 -36.10 6.82 14.52
CA CYS A 21 -34.75 6.73 13.96
C CYS A 21 -33.76 6.80 15.13
N GLY A 22 -33.24 5.62 15.54
CA GLY A 22 -32.06 5.55 16.37
C GLY A 22 -30.84 6.02 15.56
N PRO A 23 -29.77 6.51 16.21
CA PRO A 23 -28.56 6.89 15.51
C PRO A 23 -27.99 5.71 14.75
N ALA A 24 -27.67 5.90 13.47
CA ALA A 24 -27.00 4.92 12.66
C ALA A 24 -25.67 4.56 13.33
N GLN A 25 -25.49 3.31 13.71
CA GLN A 25 -24.18 2.81 14.11
C GLN A 25 -23.27 2.87 12.91
N PRO A 26 -21.97 3.24 13.07
CA PRO A 26 -21.02 3.14 11.98
C PRO A 26 -20.96 1.67 11.54
N GLU A 27 -21.21 1.42 10.26
CA GLU A 27 -21.00 0.11 9.66
C GLU A 27 -19.53 -0.25 9.84
N THR A 28 -19.26 -1.17 10.76
CA THR A 28 -17.98 -1.88 10.81
C THR A 28 -17.89 -2.65 9.50
N GLN A 29 -17.05 -2.19 8.59
CA GLN A 29 -16.63 -3.01 7.46
C GLN A 29 -16.02 -4.28 8.04
N SER A 30 -16.80 -5.35 7.99
CA SER A 30 -16.41 -6.67 8.47
C SER A 30 -15.29 -7.19 7.57
N ALA A 31 -14.17 -7.55 8.17
CA ALA A 31 -13.04 -8.26 7.53
C ALA A 31 -13.40 -9.70 7.10
N THR A 32 -14.68 -10.04 6.99
CA THR A 32 -15.20 -11.42 6.83
C THR A 32 -14.93 -12.06 5.45
N GLU A 33 -14.13 -11.44 4.55
CA GLU A 33 -13.78 -12.05 3.26
C GLU A 33 -12.38 -12.70 3.21
N VAL A 34 -11.66 -12.79 4.32
CA VAL A 34 -10.28 -13.28 4.33
C VAL A 34 -10.15 -14.77 4.66
N THR A 35 -11.19 -15.57 4.55
CA THR A 35 -11.16 -17.01 4.92
C THR A 35 -10.74 -17.98 3.81
N GLU A 36 -10.40 -17.52 2.60
CA GLU A 36 -9.72 -18.36 1.64
C GLU A 36 -8.19 -18.25 1.85
N THR A 37 -7.61 -19.18 2.59
CA THR A 37 -6.16 -19.35 2.66
C THR A 37 -5.66 -19.74 1.27
N PHE A 38 -5.04 -18.80 0.57
CA PHE A 38 -4.38 -19.09 -0.70
C PHE A 38 -3.06 -19.82 -0.42
N ALA A 39 -3.11 -21.15 -0.42
CA ALA A 39 -1.89 -21.95 -0.28
C ALA A 39 -0.83 -21.51 -1.31
N PRO A 40 0.46 -21.46 -0.92
CA PRO A 40 1.52 -21.10 -1.85
C PRO A 40 1.46 -21.99 -3.10
N ASN A 41 1.33 -21.37 -4.27
CA ASN A 41 1.37 -22.04 -5.56
C ASN A 41 2.58 -21.51 -6.34
N PRO A 42 3.79 -22.10 -6.12
CA PRO A 42 5.00 -21.65 -6.78
C PRO A 42 4.84 -21.70 -8.30
N PRO A 43 5.31 -20.68 -9.05
CA PRO A 43 5.42 -20.78 -10.49
C PRO A 43 6.22 -22.00 -10.94
N ASP A 44 5.97 -22.48 -12.17
CA ASP A 44 6.65 -23.67 -12.71
C ASP A 44 8.16 -23.55 -12.59
N GLY A 45 8.76 -24.60 -12.00
CA GLY A 45 10.21 -24.66 -11.78
C GLY A 45 10.75 -23.81 -10.64
N MET A 46 9.89 -23.15 -9.85
CA MET A 46 10.26 -22.40 -8.66
C MET A 46 9.87 -23.13 -7.38
N GLU A 47 10.46 -22.73 -6.26
CA GLU A 47 10.10 -23.14 -4.91
C GLU A 47 9.95 -21.91 -4.01
N LEU A 48 9.07 -21.99 -3.01
CA LEU A 48 8.94 -20.96 -1.98
C LEU A 48 10.18 -21.01 -1.08
N VAL A 49 10.92 -19.90 -1.04
CA VAL A 49 12.15 -19.77 -0.24
C VAL A 49 11.87 -19.01 1.06
N TRP A 50 10.99 -18.03 1.00
CA TRP A 50 10.55 -17.24 2.13
C TRP A 50 9.13 -16.72 1.90
N GLY A 51 8.38 -16.59 2.97
CA GLY A 51 7.08 -15.95 2.98
C GLY A 51 6.68 -15.52 4.38
N ASP A 52 5.74 -14.60 4.43
CA ASP A 52 4.97 -14.25 5.61
C ASP A 52 3.49 -14.26 5.22
N GLU A 53 2.76 -15.21 5.80
CA GLU A 53 1.33 -15.44 5.55
C GLU A 53 0.45 -14.68 6.55
N PHE A 54 1.06 -13.96 7.49
CA PHE A 54 0.38 -13.20 8.53
C PHE A 54 -0.67 -13.99 9.34
N ASP A 55 -0.39 -15.27 9.59
CA ASP A 55 -1.33 -16.21 10.22
C ASP A 55 -1.49 -16.02 11.75
N VAL A 56 -0.60 -15.28 12.40
CA VAL A 56 -0.57 -15.12 13.86
C VAL A 56 -0.96 -13.71 14.25
N ASP A 57 -2.16 -13.56 14.80
CA ASP A 57 -2.66 -12.26 15.26
C ASP A 57 -1.72 -11.57 16.25
N GLY A 58 -1.59 -10.26 16.12
CA GLY A 58 -0.77 -9.42 16.99
C GLY A 58 0.20 -8.51 16.21
N ARG A 59 1.44 -8.44 16.68
CA ARG A 59 2.47 -7.66 15.97
C ARG A 59 3.06 -8.49 14.83
N PRO A 60 3.36 -7.88 13.67
CA PRO A 60 4.19 -8.51 12.64
C PRO A 60 5.47 -9.11 13.21
N ASP A 61 5.87 -10.28 12.69
CA ASP A 61 7.04 -11.02 13.19
C ASP A 61 8.32 -10.16 13.11
N PRO A 62 8.96 -9.85 14.26
CA PRO A 62 10.18 -9.04 14.29
C PRO A 62 11.40 -9.74 13.66
N ALA A 63 11.32 -11.04 13.36
CA ALA A 63 12.34 -11.74 12.59
C ALA A 63 12.27 -11.40 11.09
N ASN A 64 11.13 -10.92 10.61
CA ASN A 64 10.90 -10.57 9.23
C ASN A 64 10.80 -9.05 9.03
N TRP A 65 10.20 -8.31 9.98
CA TRP A 65 9.84 -6.92 9.82
C TRP A 65 10.38 -6.01 10.92
N THR A 66 10.85 -4.85 10.50
CA THR A 66 11.06 -3.66 11.33
C THR A 66 10.31 -2.49 10.71
N TYR A 67 10.51 -1.27 11.22
CA TYR A 67 9.69 -0.13 10.82
C TYR A 67 10.53 1.09 10.49
N GLU A 68 10.07 1.89 9.55
CA GLU A 68 10.41 3.30 9.52
C GLU A 68 9.55 4.04 10.54
N THR A 69 10.10 5.06 11.18
CA THR A 69 9.43 5.83 12.22
C THR A 69 9.60 7.32 11.98
N GLY A 70 8.54 8.07 12.14
CA GLY A 70 8.56 9.53 11.99
C GLY A 70 8.10 10.02 10.62
N TYR A 71 8.36 11.30 10.37
CA TYR A 71 8.26 11.87 9.03
C TYR A 71 9.51 11.52 8.24
N VAL A 72 9.39 10.72 7.18
CA VAL A 72 10.55 10.09 6.53
C VAL A 72 10.95 10.77 5.22
N ARG A 73 9.98 10.98 4.29
CA ARG A 73 10.28 11.47 2.92
C ARG A 73 9.10 12.20 2.28
N ASN A 74 9.34 12.80 1.09
CA ASN A 74 8.33 13.26 0.13
C ASN A 74 7.29 14.25 0.69
N HIS A 75 7.59 14.92 1.81
CA HIS A 75 6.64 15.78 2.52
C HIS A 75 5.30 15.11 2.85
N GLU A 76 5.33 13.77 3.02
CA GLU A 76 4.17 12.97 3.37
C GLU A 76 3.54 13.47 4.68
N ALA A 77 2.22 13.38 4.78
CA ALA A 77 1.48 13.99 5.90
C ALA A 77 1.53 13.14 7.18
N GLN A 78 1.69 11.83 7.07
CA GLN A 78 1.67 10.92 8.21
C GLN A 78 3.00 10.84 8.95
N TRP A 79 2.92 10.59 10.24
CA TRP A 79 3.99 10.05 11.06
C TRP A 79 3.91 8.53 11.02
N TYR A 80 4.96 7.86 10.56
CA TYR A 80 5.04 6.40 10.64
C TYR A 80 5.33 5.93 12.05
N ARG A 81 4.57 4.93 12.50
CA ARG A 81 4.76 4.29 13.81
C ARG A 81 4.36 2.81 13.78
N PRO A 82 5.02 1.95 14.60
CA PRO A 82 4.70 0.52 14.65
C PRO A 82 3.25 0.22 15.07
N GLU A 83 2.66 1.07 15.90
CA GLU A 83 1.30 0.90 16.44
C GLU A 83 0.21 0.96 15.37
N SER A 84 0.51 1.55 14.22
CA SER A 84 -0.40 1.62 13.07
C SER A 84 -0.38 0.36 12.19
N ALA A 85 0.33 -0.70 12.60
CA ALA A 85 0.37 -2.00 11.92
C ALA A 85 0.07 -3.13 12.91
N GLU A 86 -0.84 -4.02 12.54
CA GLU A 86 -1.17 -5.24 13.27
C GLU A 86 -1.40 -6.41 12.29
N VAL A 87 -1.17 -7.62 12.74
CA VAL A 87 -1.68 -8.83 12.07
C VAL A 87 -3.01 -9.17 12.69
N LYS A 88 -4.02 -9.32 11.85
CA LYS A 88 -5.37 -9.63 12.29
C LYS A 88 -6.16 -10.37 11.21
N ASP A 89 -6.85 -11.41 11.63
CA ASP A 89 -7.72 -12.22 10.76
C ASP A 89 -6.98 -12.70 9.49
N GLY A 90 -5.72 -13.14 9.62
CA GLY A 90 -4.91 -13.63 8.51
C GLY A 90 -4.37 -12.56 7.56
N CYS A 91 -4.30 -11.30 8.00
CA CYS A 91 -3.72 -10.21 7.20
C CYS A 91 -2.84 -9.31 8.04
N LEU A 92 -1.78 -8.77 7.43
CA LEU A 92 -1.19 -7.52 7.90
C LEU A 92 -2.16 -6.38 7.59
N VAL A 93 -2.56 -5.63 8.60
CA VAL A 93 -3.42 -4.45 8.48
C VAL A 93 -2.62 -3.21 8.82
N ILE A 94 -2.44 -2.32 7.87
CA ILE A 94 -1.89 -0.98 8.09
C ILE A 94 -3.06 -0.02 8.18
N THR A 95 -3.22 0.65 9.32
CA THR A 95 -4.28 1.63 9.57
C THR A 95 -3.70 3.03 9.57
N ALA A 96 -4.21 3.88 8.66
CA ALA A 96 -3.94 5.30 8.71
C ALA A 96 -5.07 6.01 9.44
N GLU A 97 -4.71 6.92 10.34
CA GLU A 97 -5.63 7.66 11.22
C GLU A 97 -5.37 9.16 11.14
N HIS A 98 -6.44 9.94 11.30
CA HIS A 98 -6.40 11.37 11.56
C HIS A 98 -6.68 11.62 13.05
N HIS A 99 -5.87 12.46 13.68
CA HIS A 99 -6.01 12.85 15.08
C HIS A 99 -6.59 14.27 15.15
N GLU A 100 -7.86 14.38 15.59
CA GLU A 100 -8.51 15.70 15.79
C GLU A 100 -7.72 16.56 16.80
N GLU A 101 -7.15 15.94 17.83
CA GLU A 101 -6.15 16.53 18.70
C GLU A 101 -4.77 16.03 18.28
N PRO A 102 -3.96 16.86 17.58
CA PRO A 102 -2.66 16.42 17.08
C PRO A 102 -1.74 15.93 18.20
N LEU A 103 -1.06 14.82 17.94
CA LEU A 103 -0.10 14.25 18.88
C LEU A 103 1.18 15.10 18.93
N GLN A 104 1.84 15.10 20.07
CA GLN A 104 3.13 15.78 20.19
C GLN A 104 4.21 15.02 19.39
N ASN A 105 4.94 15.73 18.55
CA ASN A 105 6.13 15.18 17.89
C ASN A 105 7.23 15.00 18.97
N PRO A 106 7.68 13.77 19.26
CA PRO A 106 8.67 13.51 20.31
C PRO A 106 10.08 14.01 19.93
N ASN A 107 10.37 14.17 18.64
CA ASN A 107 11.69 14.52 18.11
C ASN A 107 11.57 15.58 17.01
N PRO A 108 11.12 16.80 17.31
CA PRO A 108 11.00 17.84 16.31
C PRO A 108 12.40 18.19 15.76
N ASN A 109 12.54 18.11 14.45
CA ASN A 109 13.77 18.46 13.76
C ASN A 109 13.49 19.62 12.79
N PRO A 110 13.89 20.85 13.11
CA PRO A 110 13.65 22.02 12.27
C PRO A 110 14.29 21.92 10.88
N PHE A 111 15.27 21.02 10.71
CA PHE A 111 15.89 20.78 9.41
C PHE A 111 15.20 19.68 8.60
N ALA A 112 14.22 18.95 9.18
CA ALA A 112 13.53 17.84 8.50
C ALA A 112 12.92 18.27 7.17
N ARG A 113 12.35 19.48 7.10
CA ARG A 113 11.73 20.03 5.87
C ARG A 113 12.71 20.20 4.71
N MET A 114 14.01 20.37 4.99
CA MET A 114 15.03 20.44 3.94
C MET A 114 15.27 19.11 3.24
N PHE A 115 14.84 18.01 3.86
CA PHE A 115 15.03 16.64 3.38
C PHE A 115 13.70 15.92 3.08
N GLY A 116 12.61 16.68 2.88
CA GLY A 116 11.31 16.11 2.55
C GLY A 116 10.51 15.57 3.75
N GLY A 117 10.96 15.84 4.98
CA GLY A 117 10.23 15.53 6.20
C GLY A 117 9.37 16.68 6.71
N ASN A 118 8.63 16.42 7.80
CA ASN A 118 7.87 17.39 8.55
C ASN A 118 8.41 17.48 9.99
N ASP A 119 8.22 18.62 10.67
CA ASP A 119 8.66 18.84 12.06
C ASP A 119 7.51 19.28 12.99
N GLY A 120 6.31 19.40 12.45
CA GLY A 120 5.12 19.85 13.18
C GLY A 120 4.50 18.81 14.10
N PRO A 121 3.37 19.16 14.73
CA PRO A 121 2.52 18.21 15.43
C PRO A 121 2.09 17.07 14.49
N ILE A 122 1.77 15.91 15.09
CA ILE A 122 1.37 14.71 14.35
C ILE A 122 -0.14 14.71 14.20
N GLU A 123 -0.61 15.09 13.03
CA GLU A 123 -2.04 15.08 12.69
C GLU A 123 -2.49 13.75 12.11
N TYR A 124 -1.58 13.04 11.42
CA TYR A 124 -1.86 11.76 10.78
C TYR A 124 -0.83 10.72 11.19
N THR A 125 -1.28 9.49 11.39
CA THR A 125 -0.39 8.35 11.63
C THR A 125 -0.65 7.23 10.64
N SER A 126 0.39 6.45 10.33
CA SER A 126 0.34 5.25 9.50
C SER A 126 1.54 4.34 9.81
N ALA A 127 1.79 3.31 9.02
CA ALA A 127 2.96 2.47 9.15
C ALA A 127 3.70 2.25 7.83
N CYS A 128 5.02 2.06 7.95
CA CYS A 128 5.90 1.54 6.92
C CYS A 128 6.70 0.38 7.52
N LEU A 129 6.43 -0.83 7.06
CA LEU A 129 7.17 -2.03 7.43
C LEU A 129 8.30 -2.25 6.43
N ILE A 130 9.46 -2.65 6.94
CA ILE A 130 10.65 -2.88 6.13
C ILE A 130 11.36 -4.18 6.55
N THR A 131 11.95 -4.89 5.57
CA THR A 131 12.78 -6.07 5.86
C THR A 131 14.28 -5.72 5.98
N LYS A 132 14.65 -4.45 5.95
CA LYS A 132 16.03 -3.96 5.99
C LYS A 132 16.80 -4.48 7.19
N GLY A 133 17.96 -5.10 6.93
CA GLY A 133 18.81 -5.68 7.98
C GLY A 133 18.34 -7.03 8.52
N LEU A 134 17.14 -7.49 8.13
CA LEU A 134 16.56 -8.78 8.53
C LEU A 134 16.52 -9.74 7.34
N ARG A 135 15.93 -9.32 6.22
CA ARG A 135 15.79 -10.10 4.99
C ARG A 135 16.17 -9.24 3.78
N SER A 136 16.78 -9.86 2.79
CA SER A 136 17.01 -9.29 1.47
C SER A 136 16.94 -10.39 0.42
N PHE A 137 16.56 -10.00 -0.79
CA PHE A 137 16.18 -10.90 -1.87
C PHE A 137 16.92 -10.49 -3.15
N GLN A 138 17.35 -11.44 -3.93
CA GLN A 138 17.98 -11.18 -5.22
C GLN A 138 17.59 -12.29 -6.19
N TYR A 139 17.04 -11.89 -7.35
CA TYR A 139 16.58 -12.76 -8.42
C TYR A 139 15.54 -13.81 -7.97
N GLY A 140 14.51 -13.95 -8.74
CA GLY A 140 13.38 -14.81 -8.45
C GLY A 140 12.08 -14.07 -8.64
N ARG A 141 11.02 -14.55 -8.01
CA ARG A 141 9.72 -13.90 -7.99
C ARG A 141 9.41 -13.42 -6.57
N ILE A 142 9.09 -12.15 -6.46
CA ILE A 142 8.56 -11.53 -5.24
C ILE A 142 7.12 -11.16 -5.51
N GLU A 143 6.20 -11.55 -4.64
CA GLU A 143 4.79 -11.19 -4.77
C GLU A 143 4.15 -10.88 -3.43
N ALA A 144 3.14 -10.01 -3.46
CA ALA A 144 2.25 -9.75 -2.34
C ALA A 144 0.80 -9.71 -2.84
N ARG A 145 -0.14 -10.22 -2.02
CA ARG A 145 -1.56 -10.09 -2.26
C ARG A 145 -2.11 -8.99 -1.38
N ILE A 146 -2.57 -7.91 -2.00
CA ILE A 146 -2.86 -6.64 -1.33
C ILE A 146 -4.26 -6.14 -1.72
N LYS A 147 -5.01 -5.66 -0.71
CA LYS A 147 -6.18 -4.79 -0.88
C LYS A 147 -5.81 -3.42 -0.33
N ALA A 148 -5.65 -2.45 -1.20
CA ALA A 148 -5.17 -1.11 -0.86
C ALA A 148 -6.29 -0.06 -0.99
N PRO A 149 -6.27 1.01 -0.18
CA PRO A 149 -7.20 2.12 -0.33
C PRO A 149 -6.81 2.98 -1.54
N LEU A 150 -7.51 2.77 -2.67
CA LEU A 150 -7.26 3.47 -3.91
C LEU A 150 -8.13 4.73 -4.02
N THR A 151 -7.89 5.69 -3.12
CA THR A 151 -8.63 6.96 -3.04
C THR A 151 -7.68 8.16 -3.04
N GLU A 152 -8.22 9.34 -3.39
CA GLU A 152 -7.47 10.60 -3.30
C GLU A 152 -6.90 10.80 -1.90
N GLY A 153 -5.68 11.29 -1.81
CA GLY A 153 -4.96 11.49 -0.55
C GLY A 153 -4.19 10.27 -0.05
N CYS A 154 -4.53 9.05 -0.51
CA CYS A 154 -3.80 7.82 -0.18
C CYS A 154 -2.66 7.55 -1.16
N TRP A 155 -1.56 7.03 -0.62
CA TRP A 155 -0.38 6.65 -1.39
C TRP A 155 0.18 5.32 -0.87
N PRO A 156 -0.53 4.20 -1.09
CA PRO A 156 -0.06 2.87 -0.73
C PRO A 156 1.03 2.41 -1.68
N ALA A 157 2.01 1.65 -1.16
CA ALA A 157 3.09 1.06 -1.94
C ALA A 157 3.58 -0.28 -1.39
N PHE A 158 4.01 -1.15 -2.32
CA PHE A 158 4.80 -2.35 -2.09
C PHE A 158 6.01 -2.30 -3.03
N TRP A 159 7.20 -2.15 -2.47
CA TRP A 159 8.38 -1.78 -3.19
C TRP A 159 9.67 -2.32 -2.58
N SER A 160 10.80 -2.08 -3.23
CA SER A 160 12.09 -2.57 -2.78
C SER A 160 13.20 -1.57 -3.02
N MET A 161 14.23 -1.61 -2.16
CA MET A 161 15.48 -0.87 -2.33
C MET A 161 16.69 -1.77 -2.14
N GLY A 162 17.75 -1.48 -2.90
CA GLY A 162 19.03 -2.16 -2.76
C GLY A 162 19.68 -1.94 -1.40
N VAL A 163 20.39 -2.97 -0.92
CA VAL A 163 21.01 -2.97 0.43
C VAL A 163 22.27 -2.12 0.52
N SER A 164 22.93 -1.83 -0.61
CA SER A 164 24.14 -1.02 -0.68
C SER A 164 23.82 0.35 -1.26
N GLU A 165 24.60 1.34 -0.95
CA GLU A 165 24.44 2.72 -1.39
C GLU A 165 23.28 3.46 -0.72
N ASN A 166 23.23 4.78 -1.00
CA ASN A 166 22.08 5.61 -0.70
C ASN A 166 21.23 5.80 -1.95
N TRP A 167 19.98 6.15 -1.76
CA TRP A 167 19.10 6.51 -2.86
C TRP A 167 19.65 7.71 -3.65
N PRO A 168 19.55 7.74 -4.98
CA PRO A 168 18.97 6.73 -5.86
C PRO A 168 19.93 5.62 -6.31
N SER A 169 21.20 5.66 -5.91
CA SER A 169 22.22 4.69 -6.34
C SER A 169 22.01 3.28 -5.78
N CYS A 170 21.24 3.13 -4.71
CA CYS A 170 20.84 1.79 -4.23
C CYS A 170 19.93 1.07 -5.22
N GLY A 171 19.24 1.80 -6.09
CA GLY A 171 18.15 1.29 -6.91
C GLY A 171 16.85 1.15 -6.13
N GLU A 172 15.74 1.34 -6.83
CA GLU A 172 14.39 1.22 -6.30
C GLU A 172 13.51 0.51 -7.33
N VAL A 173 12.64 -0.38 -6.87
CA VAL A 173 11.62 -1.02 -7.70
C VAL A 173 10.29 -0.93 -6.97
N ASP A 174 9.34 -0.19 -7.55
CA ASP A 174 7.96 -0.14 -7.08
C ASP A 174 7.18 -1.25 -7.80
N ILE A 175 6.94 -2.35 -7.07
CA ILE A 175 6.17 -3.50 -7.56
C ILE A 175 4.69 -3.11 -7.66
N PHE A 176 4.26 -2.29 -6.70
CA PHE A 176 2.95 -1.65 -6.65
C PHE A 176 3.09 -0.27 -6.03
N GLU A 177 2.54 0.72 -6.68
CA GLU A 177 2.35 2.06 -6.15
C GLU A 177 1.03 2.63 -6.69
N TYR A 178 0.36 3.46 -5.89
CA TYR A 178 -0.86 4.13 -6.32
C TYR A 178 -0.90 5.57 -5.82
N TYR A 179 -1.27 6.48 -6.70
CA TYR A 179 -1.73 7.84 -6.40
C TYR A 179 -2.51 8.42 -7.60
N LYS A 180 -3.40 9.38 -7.31
CA LYS A 180 -4.12 10.15 -8.34
C LYS A 180 -4.76 9.26 -9.42
N GLU A 181 -5.59 8.30 -9.00
CA GLU A 181 -6.32 7.37 -9.88
C GLU A 181 -5.40 6.55 -10.81
N THR A 182 -4.16 6.32 -10.42
CA THR A 182 -3.16 5.65 -11.24
C THR A 182 -2.45 4.56 -10.44
N VAL A 183 -2.41 3.34 -10.98
CA VAL A 183 -1.54 2.26 -10.53
C VAL A 183 -0.22 2.36 -11.28
N LEU A 184 0.89 2.29 -10.55
CA LEU A 184 2.22 2.49 -11.09
C LEU A 184 3.10 1.26 -10.84
N ALA A 185 4.05 1.05 -11.76
CA ALA A 185 5.17 0.14 -11.62
C ALA A 185 6.44 0.88 -12.10
N ASN A 186 7.39 1.05 -11.18
CA ASN A 186 8.55 1.89 -11.48
C ASN A 186 9.85 1.19 -11.10
N HIS A 187 10.96 1.66 -11.67
CA HIS A 187 12.29 1.44 -11.13
C HIS A 187 13.18 2.64 -11.39
N TYR A 188 14.03 2.95 -10.41
CA TYR A 188 14.89 4.13 -10.41
C TYR A 188 16.33 3.77 -10.05
N TRP A 189 17.27 4.56 -10.61
CA TRP A 189 18.71 4.47 -10.34
C TRP A 189 19.34 5.86 -10.45
N SER A 190 20.65 6.03 -10.15
CA SER A 190 21.26 7.34 -10.17
C SER A 190 21.54 7.85 -11.58
N SER A 191 21.19 9.12 -11.82
CA SER A 191 21.51 9.85 -13.05
C SER A 191 22.81 10.66 -12.94
N ASP A 192 23.29 11.17 -14.05
CA ASP A 192 24.40 12.12 -14.12
C ASP A 192 23.99 13.58 -13.84
N LYS A 193 22.66 13.85 -13.80
CA LYS A 193 22.08 15.20 -13.67
C LYS A 193 22.26 15.82 -12.27
N GLY A 194 22.42 15.00 -11.23
CA GLY A 194 22.59 15.46 -9.85
C GLY A 194 22.67 14.33 -8.83
N GLN A 195 23.17 14.63 -7.63
CA GLN A 195 23.38 13.60 -6.60
C GLN A 195 22.09 12.87 -6.18
N TRP A 196 20.97 13.59 -6.16
CA TRP A 196 19.67 13.11 -5.73
C TRP A 196 18.64 13.08 -6.86
N THR A 197 19.11 13.17 -8.10
CA THR A 197 18.24 13.14 -9.28
C THR A 197 18.27 11.73 -9.85
N PRO A 198 17.15 10.99 -9.80
CA PRO A 198 17.09 9.65 -10.38
C PRO A 198 17.00 9.70 -11.91
N GLU A 199 17.46 8.66 -12.54
CA GLU A 199 16.98 8.16 -13.82
C GLU A 199 15.92 7.10 -13.52
N GLY A 200 14.93 6.90 -14.39
CA GLY A 200 13.90 5.94 -14.07
C GLY A 200 13.05 5.52 -15.26
N HIS A 201 12.40 4.39 -15.09
CA HIS A 201 11.35 3.89 -15.96
C HIS A 201 10.06 3.78 -15.14
N SER A 202 8.97 4.34 -15.67
CA SER A 202 7.69 4.37 -14.98
C SER A 202 6.56 3.95 -15.92
N VAL A 203 5.82 2.92 -15.54
CA VAL A 203 4.57 2.53 -16.20
C VAL A 203 3.41 3.02 -15.35
N LYS A 204 2.46 3.70 -15.99
CA LYS A 204 1.30 4.32 -15.36
C LYS A 204 0.03 3.80 -16.00
N ILE A 205 -0.83 3.15 -15.21
CA ILE A 205 -2.11 2.61 -15.68
C ILE A 205 -3.23 3.28 -14.89
N GLN A 206 -4.12 3.95 -15.61
CA GLN A 206 -5.28 4.58 -14.99
C GLN A 206 -6.16 3.51 -14.33
N LEU A 207 -6.60 3.73 -13.11
CA LEU A 207 -7.44 2.81 -12.33
C LEU A 207 -8.71 2.41 -13.11
N GLU A 208 -9.26 3.33 -13.89
CA GLU A 208 -10.40 3.10 -14.77
C GLU A 208 -10.17 1.97 -15.79
N THR A 209 -8.91 1.68 -16.14
CA THR A 209 -8.57 0.56 -17.03
C THR A 209 -8.92 -0.78 -16.40
N PHE A 210 -8.72 -0.92 -15.11
CA PHE A 210 -9.08 -2.12 -14.35
C PHE A 210 -10.59 -2.16 -14.07
N ARG A 211 -11.20 -1.02 -13.73
CA ARG A 211 -12.64 -0.90 -13.47
C ARG A 211 -13.53 -1.20 -14.69
N LYS A 212 -13.01 -1.12 -15.91
CA LYS A 212 -13.76 -1.50 -17.12
C LYS A 212 -14.12 -2.96 -17.17
N ASP A 213 -13.21 -3.82 -16.71
CA ASP A 213 -13.40 -5.27 -16.71
C ASP A 213 -14.05 -5.74 -15.40
N ASP A 214 -13.83 -5.01 -14.30
CA ASP A 214 -14.34 -5.30 -12.96
C ASP A 214 -14.61 -3.97 -12.21
N PRO A 215 -15.86 -3.49 -12.15
CA PRO A 215 -16.19 -2.22 -11.48
C PRO A 215 -15.78 -2.15 -10.01
N ASP A 216 -15.74 -3.29 -9.31
CA ASP A 216 -15.38 -3.40 -7.90
C ASP A 216 -13.90 -3.74 -7.70
N TRP A 217 -13.08 -3.64 -8.74
CA TRP A 217 -11.66 -4.02 -8.70
C TRP A 217 -10.91 -3.36 -7.54
N ALA A 218 -11.14 -2.07 -7.31
CA ALA A 218 -10.45 -1.31 -6.25
C ALA A 218 -10.74 -1.79 -4.83
N ASP A 219 -11.84 -2.56 -4.64
CA ASP A 219 -12.30 -3.07 -3.34
C ASP A 219 -11.88 -4.53 -3.09
N LYS A 220 -11.07 -5.10 -3.98
CA LYS A 220 -10.62 -6.51 -3.93
C LYS A 220 -9.14 -6.64 -3.62
N PHE A 221 -8.73 -7.86 -3.27
CA PHE A 221 -7.32 -8.22 -3.19
C PHE A 221 -6.78 -8.52 -4.58
N HIS A 222 -5.57 -8.00 -4.85
CA HIS A 222 -4.83 -8.24 -6.09
C HIS A 222 -3.44 -8.75 -5.80
N VAL A 223 -2.90 -9.60 -6.68
CA VAL A 223 -1.53 -10.09 -6.58
C VAL A 223 -0.62 -9.19 -7.41
N TYR A 224 0.24 -8.46 -6.73
CA TYR A 224 1.30 -7.67 -7.33
C TYR A 224 2.59 -8.44 -7.27
N ALA A 225 3.26 -8.62 -8.40
CA ALA A 225 4.45 -9.46 -8.46
C ALA A 225 5.55 -8.88 -9.34
N MET A 226 6.79 -9.14 -8.94
CA MET A 226 8.00 -8.86 -9.69
C MET A 226 8.72 -10.17 -10.03
N ASP A 227 8.91 -10.47 -11.31
CA ASP A 227 9.81 -11.49 -11.79
C ASP A 227 11.15 -10.81 -12.18
N TRP A 228 12.22 -11.23 -11.53
CA TRP A 228 13.51 -10.56 -11.60
C TRP A 228 14.66 -11.54 -11.83
N ASP A 229 15.47 -11.27 -12.84
CA ASP A 229 16.73 -11.98 -13.13
C ASP A 229 17.85 -11.00 -13.48
N GLU A 230 18.98 -11.50 -13.91
CA GLU A 230 20.17 -10.70 -14.25
C GLU A 230 19.95 -9.76 -15.45
N ASN A 231 18.93 -10.00 -16.27
CA ASN A 231 18.71 -9.26 -17.50
C ASN A 231 17.43 -8.42 -17.46
N ARG A 232 16.48 -8.75 -16.57
CA ARG A 232 15.11 -8.29 -16.69
C ARG A 232 14.43 -8.13 -15.34
N ILE A 233 13.59 -7.09 -15.24
CA ILE A 233 12.53 -6.96 -14.23
C ILE A 233 11.20 -6.89 -14.98
N ALA A 234 10.28 -7.81 -14.68
CA ALA A 234 8.90 -7.75 -15.13
C ALA A 234 7.96 -7.64 -13.94
N ILE A 235 7.03 -6.68 -14.00
CA ILE A 235 6.04 -6.45 -12.95
C ILE A 235 4.66 -6.80 -13.49
N SER A 236 3.88 -7.49 -12.68
CA SER A 236 2.52 -7.93 -13.06
C SER A 236 1.51 -7.66 -11.96
N VAL A 237 0.25 -7.50 -12.38
CA VAL A 237 -0.94 -7.46 -11.52
C VAL A 237 -1.86 -8.59 -11.94
N ASP A 238 -2.20 -9.48 -11.01
CA ASP A 238 -3.04 -10.69 -11.25
C ASP A 238 -2.55 -11.53 -12.43
N GLY A 239 -1.22 -11.66 -12.56
CA GLY A 239 -0.58 -12.41 -13.64
C GLY A 239 -0.49 -11.66 -14.98
N ARG A 240 -1.13 -10.49 -15.13
CA ARG A 240 -0.99 -9.63 -16.30
C ARG A 240 0.28 -8.78 -16.17
N VAL A 241 1.27 -9.02 -17.01
CA VAL A 241 2.48 -8.19 -17.05
C VAL A 241 2.11 -6.77 -17.47
N ILE A 242 2.48 -5.79 -16.63
CA ILE A 242 2.23 -4.36 -16.83
C ILE A 242 3.52 -3.58 -17.15
N SER A 243 4.67 -4.06 -16.66
CA SER A 243 5.99 -3.51 -16.99
C SER A 243 6.96 -4.64 -17.29
N ASP A 244 7.80 -4.44 -18.28
CA ASP A 244 8.80 -5.42 -18.71
C ASP A 244 10.03 -4.66 -19.20
N SER A 245 11.10 -4.68 -18.40
CA SER A 245 12.26 -3.83 -18.60
C SER A 245 13.55 -4.62 -18.61
N SER A 246 14.40 -4.40 -19.61
CA SER A 246 15.78 -4.86 -19.57
C SER A 246 16.57 -4.05 -18.56
N ILE A 247 17.32 -4.72 -17.70
CA ILE A 247 18.16 -4.09 -16.67
C ILE A 247 19.64 -4.42 -16.83
N ALA A 248 20.00 -5.29 -17.76
CA ALA A 248 21.37 -5.77 -17.93
C ALA A 248 22.41 -4.64 -18.11
N GLU A 249 22.01 -3.59 -18.83
CA GLU A 249 22.89 -2.45 -19.14
C GLU A 249 22.58 -1.21 -18.28
N LEU A 250 21.70 -1.29 -17.27
CA LEU A 250 21.40 -0.16 -16.42
C LEU A 250 22.57 0.14 -15.49
N LYS A 251 23.11 1.32 -15.61
CA LYS A 251 24.27 1.76 -14.85
C LYS A 251 23.98 3.01 -14.06
N ASN A 252 24.33 2.95 -12.80
CA ASN A 252 24.40 4.12 -11.96
C ASN A 252 25.44 5.11 -12.51
N ALA A 253 25.06 6.34 -12.74
CA ALA A 253 26.01 7.39 -13.09
C ALA A 253 26.88 7.79 -11.88
N ARG A 254 26.39 7.55 -10.66
CA ARG A 254 27.07 7.83 -9.40
C ARG A 254 26.90 6.65 -8.45
N TYR A 255 28.00 6.02 -8.07
CA TYR A 255 28.01 4.88 -7.15
C TYR A 255 29.37 4.78 -6.43
N ARG A 256 29.41 4.03 -5.34
CA ARG A 256 30.61 3.72 -4.58
C ARG A 256 31.02 2.26 -4.74
N SER A 257 30.04 1.35 -4.78
CA SER A 257 30.26 -0.09 -4.79
C SER A 257 29.43 -0.83 -5.83
N VAL A 258 28.30 -0.30 -6.27
CA VAL A 258 27.33 -1.00 -7.13
C VAL A 258 27.07 -0.23 -8.40
N GLU A 259 27.62 -0.73 -9.52
CA GLU A 259 27.45 -0.12 -10.85
C GLU A 259 26.02 -0.30 -11.37
N ASN A 260 25.49 -1.54 -11.33
CA ASN A 260 24.10 -1.81 -11.67
C ASN A 260 23.32 -2.08 -10.37
N PRO A 261 22.40 -1.22 -9.95
CA PRO A 261 21.73 -1.34 -8.66
C PRO A 261 20.76 -2.53 -8.60
N PHE A 262 20.38 -3.10 -9.74
CA PHE A 262 19.51 -4.28 -9.82
C PHE A 262 20.30 -5.59 -9.85
N HIS A 263 21.64 -5.56 -9.70
CA HIS A 263 22.50 -6.74 -9.54
C HIS A 263 22.97 -6.91 -8.08
N GLN A 264 22.20 -6.46 -7.14
CA GLN A 264 22.43 -6.64 -5.68
C GLN A 264 21.15 -7.09 -4.99
N PRO A 265 21.24 -7.63 -3.77
CA PRO A 265 20.04 -7.89 -2.97
C PRO A 265 19.24 -6.62 -2.68
N HIS A 266 17.93 -6.71 -2.68
CA HIS A 266 17.01 -5.67 -2.26
C HIS A 266 16.25 -6.10 -1.00
N TYR A 267 15.93 -5.15 -0.13
CA TYR A 267 14.98 -5.31 0.96
C TYR A 267 13.61 -4.76 0.56
N LEU A 268 12.55 -5.27 1.18
CA LEU A 268 11.17 -4.90 0.87
C LEU A 268 10.66 -3.81 1.80
N LEU A 269 9.73 -3.03 1.28
CA LEU A 269 8.95 -2.03 2.02
C LEU A 269 7.46 -2.19 1.67
N VAL A 270 6.62 -2.06 2.69
CA VAL A 270 5.15 -2.04 2.57
C VAL A 270 4.64 -0.88 3.41
N ASN A 271 3.95 0.06 2.79
CA ASN A 271 3.48 1.25 3.50
C ASN A 271 2.18 1.81 2.95
N LEU A 272 1.52 2.59 3.80
CA LEU A 272 0.43 3.46 3.40
C LEU A 272 0.82 4.90 3.74
N ALA A 273 1.34 5.63 2.74
CA ALA A 273 1.60 7.06 2.85
C ALA A 273 0.33 7.87 2.59
N LEU A 274 0.33 9.13 3.02
CA LEU A 274 -0.77 10.07 2.88
C LEU A 274 -0.24 11.40 2.34
N GLY A 275 -0.93 11.96 1.35
CA GLY A 275 -0.60 13.27 0.79
C GLY A 275 0.80 13.36 0.18
N GLY A 276 1.59 14.32 0.65
CA GLY A 276 2.93 14.57 0.15
C GLY A 276 2.99 15.02 -1.30
N GLU A 277 4.10 14.74 -1.97
CA GLU A 277 4.33 15.19 -3.36
C GLU A 277 3.41 14.50 -4.37
N CYS A 278 3.02 13.25 -4.09
CA CYS A 278 2.25 12.42 -5.02
C CYS A 278 0.84 12.10 -4.56
N GLY A 279 0.58 11.86 -3.27
CA GLY A 279 -0.68 11.31 -2.77
C GLY A 279 -1.91 12.21 -2.93
N GLY A 280 -1.74 13.53 -3.05
CA GLY A 280 -2.84 14.47 -3.24
C GLY A 280 -3.43 15.00 -1.94
N ASP A 281 -4.72 15.33 -1.94
CA ASP A 281 -5.39 16.00 -0.82
C ASP A 281 -5.84 15.01 0.26
N VAL A 282 -5.19 15.04 1.42
CA VAL A 282 -5.51 14.19 2.56
C VAL A 282 -6.88 14.48 3.18
N THR A 283 -7.44 15.67 2.95
CA THR A 283 -8.76 16.03 3.48
C THR A 283 -9.90 15.29 2.78
N ALA A 284 -9.63 14.67 1.63
CA ALA A 284 -10.57 13.83 0.91
C ALA A 284 -10.75 12.43 1.56
N ILE A 285 -9.83 12.03 2.44
CA ILE A 285 -9.83 10.69 3.05
C ILE A 285 -10.89 10.61 4.16
N LYS A 286 -11.66 9.51 4.14
CA LYS A 286 -12.55 9.14 5.24
C LYS A 286 -11.80 8.23 6.22
N PHE A 287 -11.27 8.82 7.28
CA PHE A 287 -10.51 8.09 8.29
C PHE A 287 -11.40 7.28 9.26
N PRO A 288 -10.89 6.15 9.84
CA PRO A 288 -9.62 5.53 9.51
C PRO A 288 -9.66 4.81 8.15
N VAL A 289 -8.54 4.79 7.44
CA VAL A 289 -8.38 4.06 6.18
C VAL A 289 -7.35 2.94 6.34
N ARG A 290 -7.55 1.81 5.67
CA ARG A 290 -6.75 0.60 5.88
C ARG A 290 -6.24 0.01 4.58
N MET A 291 -5.02 -0.52 4.65
CA MET A 291 -4.42 -1.39 3.65
C MET A 291 -4.27 -2.78 4.25
N TYR A 292 -4.67 -3.80 3.50
CA TYR A 292 -4.60 -5.20 3.91
C TYR A 292 -3.60 -5.94 3.04
N VAL A 293 -2.72 -6.72 3.64
CA VAL A 293 -1.77 -7.59 2.95
C VAL A 293 -1.99 -9.01 3.45
N ASP A 294 -2.47 -9.89 2.57
CA ASP A 294 -2.77 -11.29 2.87
C ASP A 294 -1.49 -12.09 3.03
N TYR A 295 -0.54 -11.88 2.12
CA TYR A 295 0.79 -12.50 2.21
C TYR A 295 1.85 -11.68 1.46
N VAL A 296 3.12 -11.94 1.81
CA VAL A 296 4.30 -11.59 1.03
C VAL A 296 5.14 -12.85 0.83
N ARG A 297 5.49 -13.17 -0.43
CA ARG A 297 6.18 -14.42 -0.79
C ARG A 297 7.37 -14.17 -1.70
N PHE A 298 8.42 -14.98 -1.52
CA PHE A 298 9.59 -14.98 -2.38
C PHE A 298 9.88 -16.40 -2.86
N TYR A 299 9.96 -16.55 -4.18
CA TYR A 299 10.24 -17.80 -4.87
C TYR A 299 11.54 -17.72 -5.64
N GLN A 300 12.29 -18.81 -5.67
CA GLN A 300 13.47 -18.96 -6.53
C GLN A 300 13.39 -20.22 -7.36
N LYS A 301 14.22 -20.29 -8.42
CA LYS A 301 14.35 -21.51 -9.23
C LYS A 301 14.86 -22.65 -8.34
N LYS A 302 14.25 -23.83 -8.51
CA LYS A 302 14.72 -25.06 -7.87
C LYS A 302 16.16 -25.31 -8.30
N LYS A 303 17.02 -25.64 -7.32
CA LYS A 303 18.42 -26.00 -7.57
C LYS A 303 18.56 -27.35 -8.21
#